data_f4d1ad18dec04bf10f5c9a130d48f67a
#
_entry.id   f4d1ad18dec04bf10f5c9a130d48f67a
#
_cell.length_a   1.000
_cell.length_b   1.000
_cell.length_c   1.000
_cell.angle_alpha   90.00
_cell.angle_beta   90.00
_cell.angle_gamma   90.00
#
_symmetry.space_group_name_H-M   'P 1'
#
loop_
_entity.id
_entity.type
_entity.pdbx_description
1 polymer ?
#
loop_
_entity_poly.entity_id
_entity_poly.type
_entity_poly.pdbx_seq_one_letter_code
_entity_poly.pdbx_strand_id
1 'polypeptide(L)'
;MSRIPGPRRRMLWWLGGGLGGLALLAAGALYHPNYVPADLDLATTRLSARGVYRISYVSRRDPIPVSQIHAWTIHVATADGRPVEHAAVGIDGTMPQHIHGLPTRPQVTKELGNGDYLVEGLKFHMPGWWVVDFQIDAAGRRDVVRFNLVLR
;
A
#
# COMPACT_ATOMS: atom_id res chain seq x y z
N MET A 1 9.81 64.24 -51.88
CA MET A 1 10.26 63.64 -50.63
C MET A 1 9.36 62.47 -50.31
N SER A 2 9.75 61.29 -50.70
CA SER A 2 9.01 60.05 -50.53
C SER A 2 9.49 59.32 -49.31
N ARG A 3 8.59 59.02 -48.36
CA ARG A 3 8.91 58.25 -47.16
C ARG A 3 8.71 56.75 -47.46
N ILE A 4 9.76 55.96 -47.26
CA ILE A 4 9.77 54.53 -47.39
C ILE A 4 9.18 53.95 -46.09
N PRO A 5 8.21 53.07 -46.07
CA PRO A 5 7.74 52.36 -44.86
C PRO A 5 8.66 51.19 -44.55
N GLY A 6 9.12 51.11 -43.30
CA GLY A 6 9.97 50.05 -42.78
C GLY A 6 9.24 48.71 -42.59
N PRO A 7 9.97 47.60 -42.49
CA PRO A 7 9.41 46.27 -42.44
C PRO A 7 8.69 45.99 -41.10
N ARG A 8 7.46 45.56 -41.17
CA ARG A 8 6.70 45.08 -40.02
C ARG A 8 7.31 43.76 -39.52
N ARG A 9 7.89 43.80 -38.33
CA ARG A 9 8.28 42.61 -37.58
C ARG A 9 6.99 41.83 -37.26
N ARG A 10 6.73 40.74 -37.99
CA ARG A 10 5.78 39.70 -37.58
C ARG A 10 6.51 38.87 -36.53
N MET A 11 6.12 39.05 -35.26
CA MET A 11 6.65 38.33 -34.12
C MET A 11 6.12 36.91 -34.13
N LEU A 12 7.02 35.95 -34.24
CA LEU A 12 6.71 34.51 -34.06
C LEU A 12 6.33 34.23 -32.62
N TRP A 13 5.03 34.06 -32.36
CA TRP A 13 4.51 33.71 -31.04
C TRP A 13 3.92 32.29 -31.02
N TRP A 14 4.41 31.37 -31.86
CA TRP A 14 3.76 30.04 -31.99
C TRP A 14 4.63 28.84 -31.65
N LEU A 15 5.74 28.97 -30.88
CA LEU A 15 6.56 27.81 -30.52
C LEU A 15 6.65 27.52 -29.02
N GLY A 16 5.91 28.24 -28.15
CA GLY A 16 5.94 28.04 -26.71
C GLY A 16 4.84 27.15 -26.13
N GLY A 17 3.77 26.85 -26.87
CA GLY A 17 2.59 26.18 -26.32
C GLY A 17 2.62 24.64 -26.29
N GLY A 18 3.49 24.02 -27.08
CA GLY A 18 3.44 22.58 -27.29
C GLY A 18 4.11 21.73 -26.20
N LEU A 19 5.20 22.22 -25.62
CA LEU A 19 5.97 21.45 -24.63
C LEU A 19 5.34 21.50 -23.22
N GLY A 20 4.68 22.59 -22.86
CA GLY A 20 3.98 22.71 -21.57
C GLY A 20 2.74 21.82 -21.47
N GLY A 21 2.00 21.67 -22.57
CA GLY A 21 0.82 20.81 -22.65
C GLY A 21 1.15 19.32 -22.53
N LEU A 22 2.23 18.87 -23.16
CA LEU A 22 2.70 17.49 -23.08
C LEU A 22 3.22 17.10 -21.69
N ALA A 23 3.89 18.02 -20.97
CA ALA A 23 4.36 17.80 -19.61
C ALA A 23 3.19 17.68 -18.61
N LEU A 24 2.11 18.46 -18.78
CA LEU A 24 0.92 18.38 -17.93
C LEU A 24 0.11 17.10 -18.20
N LEU A 25 0.05 16.63 -19.45
CA LEU A 25 -0.60 15.36 -19.79
C LEU A 25 0.19 14.15 -19.25
N ALA A 26 1.54 14.19 -19.29
CA ALA A 26 2.38 13.15 -18.72
C ALA A 26 2.29 13.10 -17.18
N ALA A 27 2.23 14.25 -16.50
CA ALA A 27 2.04 14.32 -15.04
C ALA A 27 0.65 13.83 -14.63
N GLY A 28 -0.39 14.14 -15.39
CA GLY A 28 -1.76 13.65 -15.17
C GLY A 28 -1.93 12.15 -15.40
N ALA A 29 -1.16 11.55 -16.30
CA ALA A 29 -1.18 10.12 -16.56
C ALA A 29 -0.52 9.30 -15.42
N LEU A 30 0.33 9.92 -14.60
CA LEU A 30 0.98 9.26 -13.45
C LEU A 30 0.12 9.27 -12.17
N TYR A 31 -0.91 10.09 -12.10
CA TYR A 31 -1.82 10.16 -10.96
C TYR A 31 -3.19 9.57 -11.34
N HIS A 32 -3.25 8.25 -11.41
CA HIS A 32 -4.52 7.54 -11.55
C HIS A 32 -4.94 7.05 -10.16
N PRO A 33 -6.02 7.59 -9.55
CA PRO A 33 -6.40 7.25 -8.17
C PRO A 33 -6.74 5.77 -7.96
N ASN A 34 -6.99 5.03 -9.04
CA ASN A 34 -7.28 3.59 -9.03
C ASN A 34 -6.14 2.76 -9.66
N TYR A 35 -4.95 3.34 -9.81
CA TYR A 35 -3.84 2.61 -10.38
C TYR A 35 -3.40 1.48 -9.43
N VAL A 36 -3.34 0.27 -9.96
CA VAL A 36 -2.78 -0.91 -9.30
C VAL A 36 -1.60 -1.37 -10.13
N PRO A 37 -0.36 -1.38 -9.59
CA PRO A 37 0.79 -1.92 -10.30
C PRO A 37 0.54 -3.37 -10.73
N ALA A 38 0.94 -3.71 -11.97
CA ALA A 38 0.71 -5.04 -12.54
C ALA A 38 1.64 -6.11 -11.93
N ASP A 39 2.75 -5.69 -11.33
CA ASP A 39 3.82 -6.51 -10.78
C ASP A 39 3.81 -6.59 -9.24
N LEU A 40 2.66 -6.27 -8.61
CA LEU A 40 2.54 -6.39 -7.16
C LEU A 40 2.75 -7.82 -6.70
N ASP A 41 3.65 -7.98 -5.75
CA ASP A 41 3.75 -9.23 -5.00
C ASP A 41 2.55 -9.34 -4.03
N LEU A 42 1.63 -10.25 -4.33
CA LEU A 42 0.42 -10.54 -3.55
C LEU A 42 0.57 -11.79 -2.67
N ALA A 43 1.80 -12.24 -2.42
CA ALA A 43 2.05 -13.38 -1.55
C ALA A 43 1.47 -13.14 -0.14
N THR A 44 0.81 -14.16 0.41
CA THR A 44 0.25 -14.15 1.76
C THR A 44 1.22 -14.64 2.83
N THR A 45 2.46 -14.97 2.43
CA THR A 45 3.55 -15.36 3.32
C THR A 45 4.82 -14.61 2.91
N ARG A 46 5.45 -13.91 3.84
CA ARG A 46 6.64 -13.11 3.58
C ARG A 46 7.62 -13.12 4.76
N LEU A 47 8.89 -12.87 4.46
CA LEU A 47 9.87 -12.50 5.46
C LEU A 47 9.71 -11.02 5.81
N SER A 48 9.96 -10.68 7.07
CA SER A 48 10.04 -9.31 7.55
C SER A 48 11.25 -8.58 6.94
N ALA A 49 11.24 -7.26 6.98
CA ALA A 49 12.19 -6.39 6.27
C ALA A 49 13.67 -6.70 6.58
N ARG A 50 13.98 -7.10 7.82
CA ARG A 50 15.33 -7.50 8.25
C ARG A 50 15.51 -9.02 8.29
N GLY A 51 14.54 -9.80 7.82
CA GLY A 51 14.58 -11.25 7.80
C GLY A 51 14.50 -11.92 9.18
N VAL A 52 13.99 -11.21 10.21
CA VAL A 52 13.89 -11.74 11.58
C VAL A 52 12.76 -12.75 11.70
N TYR A 53 11.63 -12.44 11.07
CA TYR A 53 10.40 -13.21 11.16
C TYR A 53 9.91 -13.63 9.79
N ARG A 54 9.15 -14.71 9.75
CA ARG A 54 8.31 -15.14 8.64
C ARG A 54 6.85 -15.02 9.09
N ILE A 55 6.06 -14.27 8.36
CA ILE A 55 4.66 -14.06 8.67
C ILE A 55 3.81 -14.55 7.52
N SER A 56 2.70 -15.20 7.85
CA SER A 56 1.61 -15.45 6.91
C SER A 56 0.29 -14.98 7.49
N TYR A 57 -0.69 -14.70 6.63
CA TYR A 57 -2.05 -14.39 7.04
C TYR A 57 -3.08 -15.18 6.24
N VAL A 58 -4.21 -15.43 6.90
CA VAL A 58 -5.42 -16.01 6.29
C VAL A 58 -6.61 -15.16 6.72
N SER A 59 -7.32 -14.60 5.77
CA SER A 59 -8.60 -13.95 6.06
C SER A 59 -9.66 -14.97 6.44
N ARG A 60 -10.46 -14.66 7.45
CA ARG A 60 -11.61 -15.49 7.82
C ARG A 60 -12.84 -15.30 6.92
N ARG A 61 -12.70 -14.43 5.92
CA ARG A 61 -13.68 -14.20 4.87
C ARG A 61 -12.98 -14.26 3.51
N ASP A 62 -13.55 -15.02 2.58
CA ASP A 62 -13.10 -15.08 1.19
C ASP A 62 -14.33 -14.85 0.28
N PRO A 63 -14.30 -13.84 -0.57
CA PRO A 63 -13.25 -12.81 -0.68
C PRO A 63 -13.16 -11.90 0.55
N ILE A 64 -12.02 -11.22 0.72
CA ILE A 64 -11.84 -10.21 1.77
C ILE A 64 -12.87 -9.10 1.56
N PRO A 65 -13.74 -8.80 2.55
CA PRO A 65 -14.85 -7.89 2.35
C PRO A 65 -14.38 -6.42 2.36
N VAL A 66 -15.01 -5.60 1.54
CA VAL A 66 -14.92 -4.13 1.58
C VAL A 66 -16.03 -3.59 2.47
N SER A 67 -15.72 -2.56 3.25
CA SER A 67 -16.63 -1.84 4.16
C SER A 67 -17.25 -2.65 5.30
N GLN A 68 -16.79 -3.86 5.54
CA GLN A 68 -17.23 -4.72 6.65
C GLN A 68 -16.07 -5.02 7.61
N ILE A 69 -16.35 -5.04 8.90
CA ILE A 69 -15.39 -5.49 9.92
C ILE A 69 -15.23 -7.01 9.80
N HIS A 70 -13.98 -7.46 9.80
CA HIS A 70 -13.65 -8.88 9.70
C HIS A 70 -12.38 -9.20 10.50
N ALA A 71 -12.01 -10.47 10.50
CA ALA A 71 -10.87 -10.98 11.24
C ALA A 71 -9.93 -11.77 10.34
N TRP A 72 -8.66 -11.78 10.69
CA TRP A 72 -7.63 -12.63 10.10
C TRP A 72 -7.01 -13.52 11.16
N THR A 73 -6.47 -14.64 10.74
CA THR A 73 -5.48 -15.39 11.51
C THR A 73 -4.12 -15.10 10.90
N ILE A 74 -3.16 -14.68 11.71
CA ILE A 74 -1.77 -14.56 11.29
C ILE A 74 -0.94 -15.63 11.98
N HIS A 75 0.04 -16.15 11.26
CA HIS A 75 1.06 -17.03 11.81
C HIS A 75 2.39 -16.29 11.86
N VAL A 76 3.03 -16.26 13.00
CA VAL A 76 4.34 -15.63 13.22
C VAL A 76 5.35 -16.74 13.54
N ALA A 77 6.39 -16.81 12.74
CA ALA A 77 7.52 -17.71 12.96
C ALA A 77 8.85 -16.97 12.85
N THR A 78 9.90 -17.53 13.38
CA THR A 78 11.28 -17.12 13.09
C THR A 78 11.61 -17.39 11.62
N ALA A 79 12.67 -16.80 11.09
CA ALA A 79 13.07 -17.02 9.68
C ALA A 79 13.30 -18.49 9.33
N ASP A 80 13.76 -19.29 10.32
CA ASP A 80 13.98 -20.73 10.21
C ASP A 80 12.71 -21.57 10.48
N GLY A 81 11.55 -20.93 10.68
CA GLY A 81 10.24 -21.57 10.73
C GLY A 81 9.76 -22.02 12.10
N ARG A 82 10.46 -21.67 13.20
CA ARG A 82 9.96 -21.97 14.55
C ARG A 82 8.86 -21.00 14.94
N PRO A 83 7.73 -21.45 15.49
CA PRO A 83 6.65 -20.56 15.91
C PRO A 83 7.14 -19.57 16.97
N VAL A 84 6.62 -18.35 16.91
CA VAL A 84 6.90 -17.26 17.85
C VAL A 84 5.64 -17.02 18.67
N GLU A 85 5.72 -17.27 19.95
CA GLU A 85 4.65 -17.03 20.92
C GLU A 85 4.90 -15.74 21.70
N HIS A 86 3.85 -15.18 22.30
CA HIS A 86 3.88 -13.97 23.12
C HIS A 86 4.43 -12.74 22.36
N ALA A 87 4.22 -12.69 21.04
CA ALA A 87 4.59 -11.52 20.26
C ALA A 87 3.59 -10.37 20.47
N ALA A 88 4.11 -9.17 20.67
CA ALA A 88 3.33 -7.97 20.49
C ALA A 88 3.24 -7.67 18.98
N VAL A 89 2.02 -7.59 18.46
CA VAL A 89 1.77 -7.37 17.03
C VAL A 89 0.99 -6.08 16.85
N GLY A 90 1.61 -5.09 16.20
CA GLY A 90 0.95 -3.90 15.69
C GLY A 90 0.47 -4.12 14.25
N ILE A 91 -0.70 -3.59 13.92
CA ILE A 91 -1.29 -3.71 12.59
C ILE A 91 -1.63 -2.30 12.08
N ASP A 92 -1.17 -1.98 10.88
CA ASP A 92 -1.54 -0.76 10.17
C ASP A 92 -1.82 -1.06 8.70
N GLY A 93 -2.54 -0.18 8.02
CA GLY A 93 -2.83 -0.32 6.62
C GLY A 93 -3.08 1.02 5.95
N THR A 94 -2.58 1.14 4.72
CA THR A 94 -2.70 2.35 3.92
C THR A 94 -3.07 2.02 2.48
N MET A 95 -3.68 2.99 1.80
CA MET A 95 -3.83 2.95 0.34
C MET A 95 -2.75 3.85 -0.28
N PRO A 96 -1.76 3.31 -1.02
CA PRO A 96 -0.67 4.12 -1.59
C PRO A 96 -1.13 5.21 -2.54
N GLN A 97 -2.29 5.03 -3.19
CA GLN A 97 -2.87 5.99 -4.13
C GLN A 97 -3.78 7.04 -3.46
N HIS A 98 -4.03 6.89 -2.16
CA HIS A 98 -4.91 7.77 -1.39
C HIS A 98 -4.26 8.11 -0.06
N ILE A 99 -4.59 9.27 0.50
CA ILE A 99 -4.14 9.64 1.84
C ILE A 99 -5.13 9.03 2.87
N HIS A 100 -5.28 7.71 2.83
CA HIS A 100 -6.19 6.97 3.71
C HIS A 100 -5.47 5.83 4.41
N GLY A 101 -5.73 5.71 5.71
CA GLY A 101 -5.40 4.54 6.51
C GLY A 101 -6.63 3.67 6.76
N LEU A 102 -6.46 2.64 7.59
CA LEU A 102 -7.59 1.86 8.09
C LEU A 102 -8.53 2.74 8.92
N PRO A 103 -9.85 2.68 8.72
CA PRO A 103 -10.82 3.44 9.51
C PRO A 103 -11.02 2.87 10.91
N THR A 104 -10.40 1.74 11.21
CA THR A 104 -10.45 1.03 12.48
C THR A 104 -9.04 0.83 13.03
N ARG A 105 -8.96 0.34 14.27
CA ARG A 105 -7.69 -0.05 14.91
C ARG A 105 -7.70 -1.56 15.14
N PRO A 106 -7.30 -2.37 14.15
CA PRO A 106 -7.24 -3.81 14.32
C PRO A 106 -6.21 -4.18 15.40
N GLN A 107 -6.52 -5.23 16.14
CA GLN A 107 -5.67 -5.69 17.25
C GLN A 107 -5.63 -7.22 17.27
N VAL A 108 -4.55 -7.76 17.82
CA VAL A 108 -4.55 -9.15 18.27
C VAL A 108 -5.45 -9.24 19.50
N THR A 109 -6.51 -10.03 19.39
CA THR A 109 -7.47 -10.26 20.48
C THR A 109 -7.25 -11.59 21.16
N LYS A 110 -6.56 -12.53 20.50
CA LYS A 110 -6.28 -13.84 21.05
C LYS A 110 -5.01 -14.43 20.45
N GLU A 111 -4.15 -14.99 21.29
CA GLU A 111 -3.09 -15.92 20.91
C GLU A 111 -3.71 -17.34 20.85
N LEU A 112 -3.54 -18.01 19.72
CA LEU A 112 -4.15 -19.33 19.47
C LEU A 112 -3.17 -20.48 19.77
N GLY A 113 -1.92 -20.13 20.09
CA GLY A 113 -0.80 -21.07 20.28
C GLY A 113 -0.08 -21.40 18.95
N ASN A 114 1.09 -21.98 19.07
CA ASN A 114 1.93 -22.37 17.93
C ASN A 114 2.22 -21.23 16.96
N GLY A 115 2.37 -19.99 17.49
CA GLY A 115 2.64 -18.79 16.67
C GLY A 115 1.44 -18.22 15.93
N ASP A 116 0.24 -18.73 16.17
CA ASP A 116 -0.99 -18.24 15.56
C ASP A 116 -1.67 -17.20 16.43
N TYR A 117 -2.14 -16.11 15.81
CA TYR A 117 -2.80 -14.99 16.45
C TYR A 117 -4.08 -14.63 15.72
N LEU A 118 -5.16 -14.39 16.48
CA LEU A 118 -6.40 -13.82 15.94
C LEU A 118 -6.30 -12.30 15.91
N VAL A 119 -6.41 -11.72 14.73
CA VAL A 119 -6.49 -10.28 14.50
C VAL A 119 -7.93 -9.92 14.18
N GLU A 120 -8.53 -9.05 14.98
CA GLU A 120 -9.91 -8.59 14.78
C GLU A 120 -9.95 -7.07 14.55
N GLY A 121 -11.07 -6.60 14.03
CA GLY A 121 -11.29 -5.18 13.79
C GLY A 121 -10.73 -4.67 12.44
N LEU A 122 -10.30 -5.54 11.54
CA LEU A 122 -9.89 -5.14 10.19
C LEU A 122 -11.10 -4.61 9.41
N LYS A 123 -10.91 -3.46 8.76
CA LYS A 123 -11.91 -2.89 7.84
C LYS A 123 -11.21 -2.13 6.72
N PHE A 124 -11.43 -2.53 5.50
CA PHE A 124 -11.03 -1.81 4.31
C PHE A 124 -12.26 -1.07 3.78
N HIS A 125 -12.25 0.25 3.78
CA HIS A 125 -13.45 1.04 3.44
C HIS A 125 -13.65 1.29 1.95
N MET A 126 -12.64 0.94 1.12
CA MET A 126 -12.66 1.12 -0.34
C MET A 126 -12.05 -0.08 -1.05
N PRO A 127 -12.50 -0.41 -2.28
CA PRO A 127 -11.76 -1.33 -3.14
C PRO A 127 -10.46 -0.69 -3.63
N GLY A 128 -9.56 -1.48 -4.19
CA GLY A 128 -8.28 -1.03 -4.75
C GLY A 128 -7.07 -1.62 -4.05
N TRP A 129 -5.91 -0.99 -4.28
CA TRP A 129 -4.63 -1.44 -3.73
C TRP A 129 -4.44 -0.94 -2.29
N TRP A 130 -4.28 -1.89 -1.39
CA TRP A 130 -3.93 -1.68 0.02
C TRP A 130 -2.57 -2.26 0.34
N VAL A 131 -1.88 -1.62 1.26
CA VAL A 131 -0.67 -2.12 1.91
C VAL A 131 -1.00 -2.32 3.38
N VAL A 132 -0.72 -3.52 3.91
CA VAL A 132 -0.89 -3.86 5.32
C VAL A 132 0.47 -4.19 5.92
N ASP A 133 0.81 -3.50 6.99
CA ASP A 133 2.04 -3.68 7.75
C ASP A 133 1.74 -4.37 9.09
N PHE A 134 2.46 -5.45 9.37
CA PHE A 134 2.50 -6.05 10.69
C PHE A 134 3.84 -5.73 11.33
N GLN A 135 3.80 -5.07 12.47
CA GLN A 135 4.96 -4.79 13.32
C GLN A 135 5.04 -5.89 14.37
N ILE A 136 6.10 -6.67 14.36
CA ILE A 136 6.30 -7.79 15.30
C ILE A 136 7.37 -7.40 16.29
N ASP A 137 7.07 -7.54 17.57
CA ASP A 137 8.03 -7.35 18.67
C ASP A 137 7.97 -8.58 19.59
N ALA A 138 9.02 -9.37 19.56
CA ALA A 138 9.15 -10.57 20.39
C ALA A 138 10.60 -10.82 20.76
N ALA A 139 10.84 -11.30 21.99
CA ALA A 139 12.18 -11.63 22.51
C ALA A 139 13.22 -10.51 22.30
N GLY A 140 12.80 -9.23 22.47
CA GLY A 140 13.67 -8.06 22.31
C GLY A 140 14.03 -7.72 20.85
N ARG A 141 13.40 -8.35 19.89
CA ARG A 141 13.61 -8.10 18.46
C ARG A 141 12.33 -7.55 17.83
N ARG A 142 12.46 -6.39 17.17
CA ARG A 142 11.34 -5.76 16.45
C ARG A 142 11.63 -5.79 14.95
N ASP A 143 10.63 -6.14 14.15
CA ASP A 143 10.71 -6.07 12.69
C ASP A 143 9.32 -5.83 12.10
N VAL A 144 9.26 -5.51 10.80
CA VAL A 144 8.02 -5.20 10.07
C VAL A 144 7.92 -6.10 8.85
N VAL A 145 6.72 -6.62 8.58
CA VAL A 145 6.41 -7.27 7.33
C VAL A 145 5.29 -6.52 6.62
N ARG A 146 5.43 -6.37 5.31
CA ARG A 146 4.50 -5.64 4.44
C ARG A 146 3.84 -6.58 3.46
N PHE A 147 2.51 -6.48 3.35
CA PHE A 147 1.70 -7.22 2.38
C PHE A 147 0.95 -6.26 1.47
N ASN A 148 0.87 -6.60 0.18
CA ASN A 148 -0.02 -5.93 -0.74
C ASN A 148 -1.32 -6.71 -0.88
N LEU A 149 -2.43 -5.99 -1.04
CA LEU A 149 -3.77 -6.52 -1.27
C LEU A 149 -4.41 -5.76 -2.42
N VAL A 150 -5.15 -6.45 -3.26
CA VAL A 150 -6.02 -5.82 -4.26
C VAL A 150 -7.45 -6.27 -3.99
N LEU A 151 -8.26 -5.36 -3.45
CA LEU A 151 -9.66 -5.60 -3.12
C LEU A 151 -10.58 -5.14 -4.24
N ARG A 152 -11.67 -5.88 -4.47
CA ARG A 152 -12.64 -5.62 -5.53
C ARG A 152 -14.04 -5.44 -4.98
#